data_cfe3144e5243d91702526428407139af
#
_entry.id   cfe3144e5243d91702526428407139af
#
_cell.length_a   1.000
_cell.length_b   1.000
_cell.length_c   1.000
_cell.angle_alpha   90.00
_cell.angle_beta   90.00
_cell.angle_gamma   90.00
#
_symmetry.space_group_name_H-M   'P 1'
#
loop_
_entity.id
_entity.type
_entity.pdbx_description
1 polymer ?
#
loop_
_entity_poly.entity_id
_entity_poly.type
_entity_poly.pdbx_seq_one_letter_code
_entity_poly.pdbx_strand_id
1 'polypeptide(L)'
;MYESFYKLTTRPFQLSPDPRFFYGSPSHKRAMSYLRYGLTQGEGFIVITGDIGTGKTMLVNTLFDDLSKENVVAAQLVTTQLEADDTLRMVAASFGLAHEGLDKATILKNLETFMTSRMRQGKRVLLLVDEAQNLPPRSLEELRMLSNFQLGGRVLFQSFLLGQMEFRNTMQAKGLEQLRQRVIAAYHLEPLDAEQTRGYIEHRLRTAGWQGDPKFTDAAYAEIYKFTGGIPRRINTLCDRLLLFGVLEEIHEFDVDKVKTVIQELKNETSNNDVDVAFDADEIKDKDTKGKEKEKKSGGTLTTKRSQAAAKTASVQAAQPIAADGDVETRLAQLEQKVIKLEEALRRESARLRRAILLSDDFGEL
;
A
#
# COMPACT_ATOMS: atom_id res chain seq x y z
N MET A 1 -5.34 -1.50 -27.64
CA MET A 1 -5.98 -2.69 -28.24
C MET A 1 -7.46 -2.75 -27.86
N TYR A 2 -7.84 -3.00 -26.59
CA TYR A 2 -9.25 -3.04 -26.20
C TYR A 2 -9.93 -1.65 -26.17
N GLU A 3 -9.16 -0.57 -26.03
CA GLU A 3 -9.68 0.80 -26.12
C GLU A 3 -10.37 1.05 -27.47
N SER A 4 -9.73 0.66 -28.58
CA SER A 4 -10.30 0.83 -29.91
C SER A 4 -11.52 -0.05 -30.13
N PHE A 5 -11.49 -1.29 -29.63
CA PHE A 5 -12.56 -2.27 -29.80
C PHE A 5 -13.84 -1.83 -29.08
N TYR A 6 -13.73 -1.42 -27.80
CA TYR A 6 -14.86 -0.93 -26.99
C TYR A 6 -15.09 0.58 -27.09
N LYS A 7 -14.38 1.27 -27.98
CA LYS A 7 -14.46 2.74 -28.19
C LYS A 7 -14.22 3.54 -26.90
N LEU A 8 -13.27 3.07 -26.08
CA LEU A 8 -12.86 3.77 -24.87
C LEU A 8 -11.79 4.82 -25.21
N THR A 9 -11.80 5.94 -24.50
CA THR A 9 -10.83 7.03 -24.69
C THR A 9 -9.49 6.79 -23.98
N THR A 10 -9.48 5.90 -22.97
CA THR A 10 -8.30 5.55 -22.18
C THR A 10 -8.50 4.20 -21.49
N ARG A 11 -7.46 3.67 -20.86
CA ARG A 11 -7.52 2.41 -20.09
C ARG A 11 -8.27 2.60 -18.78
N PRO A 12 -9.45 1.96 -18.59
CA PRO A 12 -10.23 2.16 -17.36
C PRO A 12 -9.59 1.49 -16.14
N PHE A 13 -8.86 0.38 -16.30
CA PHE A 13 -8.38 -0.46 -15.20
C PHE A 13 -6.85 -0.47 -15.03
N GLN A 14 -6.18 0.62 -15.44
CA GLN A 14 -4.75 0.77 -15.20
C GLN A 14 -4.41 0.71 -13.69
N LEU A 15 -3.25 0.12 -13.37
CA LEU A 15 -2.78 -0.04 -11.98
C LEU A 15 -2.12 1.22 -11.41
N SER A 16 -1.60 2.09 -12.29
CA SER A 16 -1.02 3.37 -11.88
C SER A 16 -2.10 4.28 -11.30
N PRO A 17 -1.84 4.94 -10.15
CA PRO A 17 -2.78 5.88 -9.55
C PRO A 17 -3.06 7.07 -10.49
N ASP A 18 -4.33 7.30 -10.80
CA ASP A 18 -4.79 8.45 -11.58
C ASP A 18 -6.01 9.06 -10.88
N PRO A 19 -5.91 10.30 -10.35
CA PRO A 19 -6.99 10.94 -9.60
C PRO A 19 -8.32 11.05 -10.36
N ARG A 20 -8.30 11.07 -11.69
CA ARG A 20 -9.52 11.11 -12.52
C ARG A 20 -10.41 9.89 -12.31
N PHE A 21 -9.81 8.75 -11.97
CA PHE A 21 -10.50 7.48 -11.72
C PHE A 21 -10.81 7.25 -10.24
N PHE A 22 -10.67 8.26 -9.39
CA PHE A 22 -10.97 8.11 -7.97
C PHE A 22 -12.46 7.85 -7.74
N TYR A 23 -12.76 6.70 -7.17
CA TYR A 23 -14.10 6.32 -6.74
C TYR A 23 -14.26 6.57 -5.25
N GLY A 24 -14.95 7.64 -4.90
CA GLY A 24 -15.23 8.00 -3.52
C GLY A 24 -16.29 7.10 -2.88
N SER A 25 -15.96 5.85 -2.54
CA SER A 25 -16.87 4.99 -1.77
C SER A 25 -17.18 5.60 -0.40
N PRO A 26 -18.23 5.13 0.31
CA PRO A 26 -18.54 5.60 1.67
C PRO A 26 -17.35 5.51 2.62
N SER A 27 -16.55 4.43 2.53
CA SER A 27 -15.33 4.24 3.33
C SER A 27 -14.26 5.29 2.97
N HIS A 28 -14.03 5.55 1.67
CA HIS A 28 -13.09 6.58 1.22
C HIS A 28 -13.53 8.00 1.63
N LYS A 29 -14.83 8.31 1.52
CA LYS A 29 -15.38 9.61 1.97
C LYS A 29 -15.19 9.82 3.47
N ARG A 30 -15.41 8.78 4.27
CA ARG A 30 -15.14 8.82 5.71
C ARG A 30 -13.66 9.03 6.00
N ALA A 31 -12.78 8.25 5.38
CA ALA A 31 -11.34 8.41 5.55
C ALA A 31 -10.89 9.84 5.19
N MET A 32 -11.37 10.39 4.07
CA MET A 32 -11.10 11.77 3.67
C MET A 32 -11.61 12.78 4.71
N SER A 33 -12.78 12.53 5.31
CA SER A 33 -13.31 13.41 6.37
C SER A 33 -12.40 13.41 7.61
N TYR A 34 -11.85 12.25 8.01
CA TYR A 34 -10.88 12.18 9.11
C TYR A 34 -9.57 12.90 8.78
N LEU A 35 -9.08 12.76 7.55
CA LEU A 35 -7.88 13.48 7.09
C LEU A 35 -8.10 15.00 7.11
N ARG A 36 -9.22 15.49 6.58
CA ARG A 36 -9.59 16.92 6.61
C ARG A 36 -9.80 17.43 8.04
N TYR A 37 -10.46 16.63 8.89
CA TYR A 37 -10.59 16.98 10.31
C TYR A 37 -9.22 17.12 10.97
N GLY A 38 -8.31 16.18 10.75
CA GLY A 38 -6.94 16.28 11.23
C GLY A 38 -6.24 17.56 10.77
N LEU A 39 -6.37 17.90 9.49
CA LEU A 39 -5.83 19.16 8.95
C LEU A 39 -6.37 20.40 9.66
N THR A 40 -7.64 20.42 10.05
CA THR A 40 -8.20 21.55 10.81
C THR A 40 -7.62 21.67 12.21
N GLN A 41 -7.30 20.54 12.86
CA GLN A 41 -6.64 20.52 14.17
C GLN A 41 -5.19 21.05 14.07
N GLY A 42 -4.49 20.72 13.00
CA GLY A 42 -3.14 21.22 12.73
C GLY A 42 -2.03 20.61 13.60
N GLU A 43 -2.32 19.54 14.33
CA GLU A 43 -1.40 18.87 15.24
C GLU A 43 -1.59 17.36 15.24
N GLY A 44 -0.68 16.62 15.89
CA GLY A 44 -0.78 15.19 16.13
C GLY A 44 -0.71 14.30 14.89
N PHE A 45 -1.23 13.10 15.05
CA PHE A 45 -1.19 12.05 14.03
C PHE A 45 -2.59 11.64 13.58
N ILE A 46 -2.76 11.44 12.29
CA ILE A 46 -3.92 10.73 11.73
C ILE A 46 -3.42 9.41 11.17
N VAL A 47 -4.08 8.33 11.52
CA VAL A 47 -3.73 6.96 11.09
C VAL A 47 -4.82 6.42 10.19
N ILE A 48 -4.45 6.05 8.96
CA ILE A 48 -5.33 5.34 8.03
C ILE A 48 -4.72 3.96 7.77
N THR A 49 -5.45 2.93 8.11
CA THR A 49 -5.06 1.55 7.79
C THR A 49 -6.00 0.95 6.76
N GLY A 50 -5.59 -0.14 6.13
CA GLY A 50 -6.41 -0.87 5.16
C GLY A 50 -5.57 -1.90 4.42
N ASP A 51 -6.22 -2.88 3.81
CA ASP A 51 -5.56 -3.95 3.08
C ASP A 51 -4.77 -3.43 1.88
N ILE A 52 -3.88 -4.27 1.35
CA ILE A 52 -3.12 -3.96 0.14
C ILE A 52 -4.08 -3.76 -1.03
N GLY A 53 -3.97 -2.63 -1.73
CA GLY A 53 -4.79 -2.34 -2.91
C GLY A 53 -6.18 -1.76 -2.63
N THR A 54 -6.53 -1.41 -1.37
CA THR A 54 -7.80 -0.73 -1.03
C THR A 54 -7.87 0.73 -1.49
N GLY A 55 -6.76 1.32 -1.98
CA GLY A 55 -6.75 2.69 -2.50
C GLY A 55 -6.22 3.74 -1.54
N LYS A 56 -5.45 3.37 -0.50
CA LYS A 56 -4.82 4.32 0.45
C LYS A 56 -4.00 5.40 -0.26
N THR A 57 -3.10 5.00 -1.14
CA THR A 57 -2.26 5.94 -1.91
C THR A 57 -3.08 6.85 -2.83
N MET A 58 -4.18 6.34 -3.41
CA MET A 58 -5.10 7.14 -4.21
C MET A 58 -5.82 8.20 -3.37
N LEU A 59 -6.26 7.82 -2.16
CA LEU A 59 -6.86 8.74 -1.19
C LEU A 59 -5.92 9.91 -0.87
N VAL A 60 -4.64 9.59 -0.69
CA VAL A 60 -3.57 10.56 -0.43
C VAL A 60 -3.35 11.49 -1.61
N ASN A 61 -3.22 10.96 -2.82
CA ASN A 61 -3.03 11.77 -4.01
C ASN A 61 -4.19 12.75 -4.20
N THR A 62 -5.43 12.29 -3.96
CA THR A 62 -6.62 13.15 -3.98
C THR A 62 -6.55 14.24 -2.90
N LEU A 63 -6.05 13.91 -1.71
CA LEU A 63 -5.84 14.92 -0.66
C LEU A 63 -4.77 15.94 -1.06
N PHE A 64 -3.66 15.52 -1.65
CA PHE A 64 -2.59 16.44 -2.10
C PHE A 64 -3.09 17.42 -3.16
N ASP A 65 -3.93 16.97 -4.09
CA ASP A 65 -4.55 17.85 -5.09
C ASP A 65 -5.42 18.94 -4.43
N ASP A 66 -6.14 18.58 -3.37
CA ASP A 66 -6.91 19.54 -2.57
C ASP A 66 -5.97 20.50 -1.80
N LEU A 67 -4.90 19.97 -1.17
CA LEU A 67 -3.96 20.74 -0.36
C LEU A 67 -3.12 21.74 -1.17
N SER A 68 -2.89 21.48 -2.46
CA SER A 68 -2.19 22.42 -3.34
C SER A 68 -2.85 23.81 -3.38
N LYS A 69 -4.13 23.87 -3.02
CA LYS A 69 -4.94 25.11 -2.95
C LYS A 69 -4.98 25.73 -1.55
N GLU A 70 -4.41 25.06 -0.55
CA GLU A 70 -4.40 25.49 0.85
C GLU A 70 -3.00 25.97 1.29
N ASN A 71 -2.93 26.66 2.42
CA ASN A 71 -1.66 27.12 3.03
C ASN A 71 -0.94 25.95 3.76
N VAL A 72 -0.67 24.84 3.05
CA VAL A 72 0.00 23.66 3.59
C VAL A 72 1.23 23.34 2.74
N VAL A 73 2.36 23.10 3.39
CA VAL A 73 3.55 22.55 2.76
C VAL A 73 3.55 21.06 3.11
N ALA A 74 3.15 20.25 2.15
CA ALA A 74 3.06 18.81 2.33
C ALA A 74 4.23 18.09 1.63
N ALA A 75 4.76 17.06 2.29
CA ALA A 75 5.72 16.15 1.70
C ALA A 75 5.27 14.70 1.92
N GLN A 76 5.62 13.83 0.98
CA GLN A 76 5.35 12.40 1.08
C GLN A 76 6.64 11.63 1.31
N LEU A 77 6.61 10.77 2.31
CA LEU A 77 7.63 9.78 2.58
C LEU A 77 7.06 8.39 2.24
N VAL A 78 7.59 7.77 1.20
CA VAL A 78 7.29 6.36 0.89
C VAL A 78 8.36 5.53 1.59
N THR A 79 7.95 4.73 2.57
CA THR A 79 8.89 3.97 3.39
C THR A 79 9.23 2.63 2.75
N THR A 80 10.52 2.43 2.49
CA THR A 80 11.17 1.13 2.45
C THR A 80 11.71 0.83 3.85
N GLN A 81 12.36 -0.30 4.09
CA GLN A 81 12.95 -0.61 5.39
C GLN A 81 14.01 0.45 5.76
N LEU A 82 13.65 1.38 6.65
CA LEU A 82 14.51 2.48 7.10
C LEU A 82 14.93 2.28 8.55
N GLU A 83 16.21 2.52 8.85
CA GLU A 83 16.65 2.66 10.24
C GLU A 83 16.22 4.01 10.83
N ALA A 84 16.22 4.10 12.18
CA ALA A 84 15.72 5.28 12.87
C ALA A 84 16.47 6.58 12.51
N ASP A 85 17.79 6.50 12.38
CA ASP A 85 18.63 7.68 12.03
C ASP A 85 18.41 8.12 10.57
N ASP A 86 18.10 7.17 9.68
CA ASP A 86 17.79 7.48 8.29
C ASP A 86 16.41 8.09 8.13
N THR A 87 15.47 7.81 9.05
CA THR A 87 14.13 8.40 9.02
C THR A 87 14.17 9.92 9.04
N LEU A 88 14.96 10.54 9.92
CA LEU A 88 15.09 12.00 9.98
C LEU A 88 15.74 12.58 8.71
N ARG A 89 16.73 11.87 8.15
CA ARG A 89 17.35 12.25 6.87
C ARG A 89 16.34 12.24 5.74
N MET A 90 15.55 11.17 5.65
CA MET A 90 14.51 11.03 4.63
C MET A 90 13.38 12.06 4.81
N VAL A 91 13.00 12.39 6.04
CA VAL A 91 12.06 13.49 6.32
C VAL A 91 12.64 14.80 5.84
N ALA A 92 13.90 15.12 6.14
CA ALA A 92 14.56 16.34 5.67
C ALA A 92 14.65 16.37 4.14
N ALA A 93 15.02 15.24 3.51
CA ALA A 93 15.05 15.09 2.06
C ALA A 93 13.70 15.34 1.41
N SER A 94 12.61 14.79 1.98
CA SER A 94 11.25 14.95 1.44
C SER A 94 10.77 16.41 1.42
N PHE A 95 11.31 17.23 2.31
CA PHE A 95 11.10 18.70 2.32
C PHE A 95 12.15 19.48 1.54
N GLY A 96 13.08 18.82 0.85
CA GLY A 96 14.15 19.45 0.07
C GLY A 96 15.23 20.11 0.92
N LEU A 97 15.46 19.65 2.15
CA LEU A 97 16.47 20.17 3.05
C LEU A 97 17.79 19.41 2.93
N ALA A 98 18.90 20.09 3.24
CA ALA A 98 20.20 19.46 3.33
C ALA A 98 20.20 18.37 4.44
N HIS A 99 20.66 17.17 4.09
CA HIS A 99 20.62 16.00 4.97
C HIS A 99 21.84 15.07 4.84
N GLU A 100 22.54 15.11 3.69
CA GLU A 100 23.70 14.25 3.44
C GLU A 100 24.89 14.68 4.29
N GLY A 101 25.53 13.72 4.93
CA GLY A 101 26.74 13.95 5.75
C GLY A 101 26.49 14.75 7.04
N LEU A 102 25.26 15.13 7.34
CA LEU A 102 24.94 15.89 8.54
C LEU A 102 24.65 14.96 9.73
N ASP A 103 25.03 15.42 10.93
CA ASP A 103 24.65 14.79 12.18
C ASP A 103 23.16 15.03 12.51
N LYS A 104 22.61 14.18 13.39
CA LYS A 104 21.21 14.23 13.80
C LYS A 104 20.79 15.58 14.37
N ALA A 105 21.64 16.22 15.16
CA ALA A 105 21.31 17.52 15.81
C ALA A 105 21.17 18.60 14.76
N THR A 106 22.05 18.63 13.78
CA THR A 106 22.02 19.58 12.65
C THR A 106 20.75 19.36 11.80
N ILE A 107 20.39 18.10 11.50
CA ILE A 107 19.16 17.79 10.76
C ILE A 107 17.93 18.28 11.51
N LEU A 108 17.83 18.00 12.82
CA LEU A 108 16.71 18.46 13.66
C LEU A 108 16.61 19.98 13.67
N LYS A 109 17.74 20.69 13.80
CA LYS A 109 17.78 22.16 13.75
C LYS A 109 17.34 22.70 12.39
N ASN A 110 17.75 22.08 11.29
CA ASN A 110 17.31 22.45 9.94
C ASN A 110 15.79 22.27 9.77
N LEU A 111 15.24 21.14 10.24
CA LEU A 111 13.81 20.86 10.24
C LEU A 111 13.04 21.90 11.08
N GLU A 112 13.50 22.19 12.31
CA GLU A 112 12.87 23.18 13.19
C GLU A 112 12.87 24.56 12.56
N THR A 113 14.01 24.99 12.00
CA THR A 113 14.16 26.28 11.32
C THR A 113 13.21 26.37 10.12
N PHE A 114 13.13 25.31 9.31
CA PHE A 114 12.22 25.21 8.17
C PHE A 114 10.76 25.34 8.62
N MET A 115 10.33 24.53 9.58
CA MET A 115 8.96 24.54 10.09
C MET A 115 8.58 25.91 10.68
N THR A 116 9.48 26.50 11.47
CA THR A 116 9.31 27.86 12.03
C THR A 116 9.16 28.91 10.94
N SER A 117 10.00 28.85 9.90
CA SER A 117 9.91 29.74 8.75
C SER A 117 8.56 29.62 8.01
N ARG A 118 8.08 28.38 7.80
CA ARG A 118 6.78 28.14 7.15
C ARG A 118 5.61 28.65 8.00
N MET A 119 5.66 28.42 9.30
CA MET A 119 4.64 28.93 10.23
C MET A 119 4.56 30.44 10.22
N ARG A 120 5.70 31.16 10.19
CA ARG A 120 5.74 32.64 10.06
C ARG A 120 5.14 33.14 8.75
N GLN A 121 5.15 32.31 7.71
CA GLN A 121 4.50 32.57 6.42
C GLN A 121 3.00 32.21 6.41
N GLY A 122 2.45 31.79 7.55
CA GLY A 122 1.07 31.32 7.67
C GLY A 122 0.84 29.94 7.07
N LYS A 123 1.91 29.17 6.80
CA LYS A 123 1.84 27.84 6.21
C LYS A 123 2.02 26.76 7.28
N ARG A 124 1.27 25.67 7.18
CA ARG A 124 1.41 24.46 8.01
C ARG A 124 2.32 23.45 7.31
N VAL A 125 3.02 22.63 8.08
CA VAL A 125 3.89 21.56 7.55
C VAL A 125 3.24 20.21 7.85
N LEU A 126 3.00 19.43 6.80
CA LEU A 126 2.40 18.12 6.84
C LEU A 126 3.37 17.09 6.23
N LEU A 127 3.67 16.05 6.98
CA LEU A 127 4.34 14.86 6.46
C LEU A 127 3.30 13.75 6.28
N LEU A 128 3.29 13.18 5.11
CA LEU A 128 2.53 11.99 4.83
C LEU A 128 3.49 10.82 4.70
N VAL A 129 3.27 9.79 5.50
CA VAL A 129 4.05 8.55 5.49
C VAL A 129 3.18 7.45 4.90
N ASP A 130 3.56 6.96 3.73
CA ASP A 130 2.92 5.79 3.12
C ASP A 130 3.69 4.52 3.50
N GLU A 131 3.00 3.37 3.53
CA GLU A 131 3.53 2.07 3.96
C GLU A 131 4.16 2.12 5.38
N ALA A 132 3.51 2.82 6.31
CA ALA A 132 4.02 3.10 7.66
C ALA A 132 4.30 1.82 8.49
N GLN A 133 3.78 0.64 8.13
CA GLN A 133 4.13 -0.63 8.76
C GLN A 133 5.61 -1.00 8.58
N ASN A 134 6.28 -0.43 7.57
CA ASN A 134 7.71 -0.65 7.34
C ASN A 134 8.60 0.18 8.29
N LEU A 135 8.03 1.12 9.05
CA LEU A 135 8.77 1.91 10.02
C LEU A 135 8.98 1.12 11.32
N PRO A 136 10.23 0.95 11.77
CA PRO A 136 10.48 0.39 13.09
C PRO A 136 9.97 1.33 14.20
N PRO A 137 9.69 0.82 15.40
CA PRO A 137 9.19 1.63 16.52
C PRO A 137 10.05 2.87 16.83
N ARG A 138 11.37 2.77 16.67
CA ARG A 138 12.30 3.90 16.88
C ARG A 138 12.06 5.03 15.87
N SER A 139 11.77 4.71 14.62
CA SER A 139 11.45 5.70 13.59
C SER A 139 10.14 6.43 13.90
N LEU A 140 9.13 5.71 14.39
CA LEU A 140 7.88 6.32 14.85
C LEU A 140 8.09 7.28 16.03
N GLU A 141 9.04 6.94 16.94
CA GLU A 141 9.44 7.84 18.03
C GLU A 141 10.14 9.11 17.51
N GLU A 142 10.96 9.04 16.46
CA GLU A 142 11.54 10.23 15.83
C GLU A 142 10.44 11.15 15.26
N LEU A 143 9.43 10.60 14.60
CA LEU A 143 8.28 11.38 14.12
C LEU A 143 7.50 12.01 15.28
N ARG A 144 7.34 11.28 16.40
CA ARG A 144 6.72 11.82 17.59
C ARG A 144 7.53 12.99 18.16
N MET A 145 8.87 12.89 18.19
CA MET A 145 9.74 13.98 18.63
C MET A 145 9.58 15.23 17.77
N LEU A 146 9.49 15.08 16.44
CA LEU A 146 9.22 16.20 15.53
C LEU A 146 7.88 16.88 15.83
N SER A 147 6.86 16.13 16.25
CA SER A 147 5.55 16.68 16.63
C SER A 147 5.57 17.50 17.93
N ASN A 148 6.70 17.56 18.66
CA ASN A 148 6.88 18.42 19.82
C ASN A 148 7.31 19.86 19.45
N PHE A 149 7.76 20.09 18.24
CA PHE A 149 8.18 21.44 17.83
C PHE A 149 7.00 22.41 17.84
N GLN A 150 7.16 23.49 18.56
CA GLN A 150 6.12 24.50 18.75
C GLN A 150 6.69 25.92 18.61
N LEU A 151 5.86 26.84 18.15
CA LEU A 151 6.13 28.26 18.14
C LEU A 151 4.90 29.02 18.67
N GLY A 152 5.08 29.74 19.79
CA GLY A 152 3.98 30.48 20.39
C GLY A 152 2.79 29.61 20.83
N GLY A 153 3.05 28.39 21.29
CA GLY A 153 2.02 27.42 21.71
C GLY A 153 1.32 26.68 20.56
N ARG A 154 1.75 26.90 19.31
CA ARG A 154 1.22 26.20 18.13
C ARG A 154 2.20 25.14 17.67
N VAL A 155 1.70 23.92 17.42
CA VAL A 155 2.50 22.83 16.87
C VAL A 155 2.89 23.15 15.42
N LEU A 156 4.15 22.88 15.07
CA LEU A 156 4.73 23.19 13.77
C LEU A 156 4.59 22.07 12.75
N PHE A 157 4.32 20.84 13.19
CA PHE A 157 4.44 19.63 12.38
C PHE A 157 3.30 18.67 12.64
N GLN A 158 2.68 18.22 11.58
CA GLN A 158 1.64 17.21 11.60
C GLN A 158 2.03 16.02 10.72
N SER A 159 1.61 14.81 11.07
CA SER A 159 1.87 13.61 10.26
C SER A 159 0.63 12.79 10.03
N PHE A 160 0.47 12.33 8.79
CA PHE A 160 -0.51 11.32 8.40
C PHE A 160 0.22 10.02 8.13
N LEU A 161 -0.19 8.94 8.79
CA LEU A 161 0.42 7.62 8.72
C LEU A 161 -0.54 6.67 8.01
N LEU A 162 -0.15 6.19 6.84
CA LEU A 162 -0.91 5.22 6.08
C LEU A 162 -0.19 3.89 6.12
N GLY A 163 -0.92 2.83 6.46
CA GLY A 163 -0.30 1.51 6.62
C GLY A 163 -1.28 0.38 6.34
N GLN A 164 -0.75 -0.82 6.39
CA GLN A 164 -1.52 -2.05 6.30
C GLN A 164 -2.08 -2.41 7.69
N MET A 165 -2.83 -3.52 7.80
CA MET A 165 -3.42 -3.96 9.07
C MET A 165 -2.35 -4.20 10.15
N GLU A 166 -1.17 -4.68 9.77
CA GLU A 166 -0.02 -4.93 10.65
C GLU A 166 0.42 -3.66 11.39
N PHE A 167 0.28 -2.49 10.75
CA PHE A 167 0.59 -1.22 11.38
C PHE A 167 -0.29 -0.95 12.60
N ARG A 168 -1.53 -1.38 12.59
CA ARG A 168 -2.43 -1.30 13.75
C ARG A 168 -1.88 -2.11 14.93
N ASN A 169 -1.32 -3.29 14.66
CA ASN A 169 -0.70 -4.13 15.67
C ASN A 169 0.60 -3.48 16.20
N THR A 170 1.43 -2.94 15.30
CA THR A 170 2.63 -2.18 15.67
C THR A 170 2.29 -1.02 16.57
N MET A 171 1.25 -0.25 16.25
CA MET A 171 0.78 0.86 17.08
C MET A 171 0.30 0.44 18.49
N GLN A 172 -0.08 -0.83 18.68
CA GLN A 172 -0.45 -1.37 20.01
C GLN A 172 0.74 -1.90 20.81
N ALA A 173 1.92 -1.98 20.21
CA ALA A 173 3.13 -2.49 20.86
C ALA A 173 3.50 -1.65 22.10
N LYS A 174 4.16 -2.31 23.07
CA LYS A 174 4.74 -1.63 24.23
C LYS A 174 5.81 -0.65 23.77
N GLY A 175 5.84 0.55 24.37
CA GLY A 175 6.78 1.62 24.03
C GLY A 175 6.24 2.68 23.06
N LEU A 176 5.06 2.47 22.45
CA LEU A 176 4.42 3.46 21.58
C LEU A 176 3.21 4.16 22.24
N GLU A 177 3.09 4.08 23.59
CA GLU A 177 2.01 4.72 24.35
C GLU A 177 1.95 6.23 24.10
N GLN A 178 3.09 6.89 24.11
CA GLN A 178 3.18 8.34 23.91
C GLN A 178 2.77 8.76 22.48
N LEU A 179 3.09 7.92 21.48
CA LEU A 179 2.64 8.15 20.10
C LEU A 179 1.12 8.00 20.01
N ARG A 180 0.57 6.92 20.62
CA ARG A 180 -0.89 6.68 20.63
C ARG A 180 -1.68 7.83 21.23
N GLN A 181 -1.18 8.44 22.32
CA GLN A 181 -1.82 9.61 22.95
C GLN A 181 -1.89 10.83 22.03
N ARG A 182 -1.07 10.87 20.98
CA ARG A 182 -1.06 11.94 19.98
C ARG A 182 -1.83 11.62 18.71
N VAL A 183 -2.41 10.42 18.62
CA VAL A 183 -3.29 10.07 17.51
C VAL A 183 -4.65 10.73 17.72
N ILE A 184 -4.97 11.70 16.88
CA ILE A 184 -6.24 12.44 16.91
C ILE A 184 -7.36 11.61 16.33
N ALA A 185 -7.08 10.89 15.23
CA ALA A 185 -8.04 10.01 14.60
C ALA A 185 -7.35 8.80 13.97
N ALA A 186 -8.05 7.67 14.01
CA ALA A 186 -7.65 6.46 13.32
C ALA A 186 -8.85 5.90 12.55
N TYR A 187 -8.63 5.52 11.31
CA TYR A 187 -9.68 4.94 10.47
C TYR A 187 -9.13 3.73 9.70
N HIS A 188 -9.97 2.70 9.55
CA HIS A 188 -9.64 1.54 8.72
C HIS A 188 -10.43 1.62 7.42
N LEU A 189 -9.70 1.61 6.29
CA LEU A 189 -10.30 1.64 4.96
C LEU A 189 -10.70 0.22 4.56
N GLU A 190 -12.00 0.00 4.57
CA GLU A 190 -12.60 -1.30 4.24
C GLU A 190 -12.63 -1.52 2.72
N PRO A 191 -12.54 -2.78 2.26
CA PRO A 191 -12.84 -3.14 0.88
C PRO A 191 -14.24 -2.69 0.46
N LEU A 192 -14.47 -2.62 -0.84
CA LEU A 192 -15.80 -2.32 -1.40
C LEU A 192 -16.74 -3.52 -1.17
N ASP A 193 -17.99 -3.25 -0.87
CA ASP A 193 -19.04 -4.28 -0.91
C ASP A 193 -19.46 -4.62 -2.36
N ALA A 194 -20.42 -5.51 -2.53
CA ALA A 194 -20.85 -5.98 -3.85
C ALA A 194 -21.44 -4.84 -4.71
N GLU A 195 -22.27 -3.96 -4.13
CA GLU A 195 -22.88 -2.82 -4.82
C GLU A 195 -21.83 -1.77 -5.18
N GLN A 196 -20.94 -1.47 -4.24
CA GLN A 196 -19.82 -0.56 -4.46
C GLN A 196 -18.83 -1.08 -5.49
N THR A 197 -18.60 -2.41 -5.55
CA THR A 197 -17.75 -3.04 -6.56
C THR A 197 -18.33 -2.82 -7.96
N ARG A 198 -19.63 -3.03 -8.14
CA ARG A 198 -20.32 -2.69 -9.40
C ARG A 198 -20.16 -1.20 -9.72
N GLY A 199 -20.49 -0.34 -8.76
CA GLY A 199 -20.37 1.11 -8.93
C GLY A 199 -18.97 1.57 -9.28
N TYR A 200 -17.93 0.92 -8.70
CA TYR A 200 -16.54 1.17 -8.99
C TYR A 200 -16.17 0.81 -10.44
N ILE A 201 -16.57 -0.37 -10.92
CA ILE A 201 -16.30 -0.83 -12.29
C ILE A 201 -16.98 0.12 -13.29
N GLU A 202 -18.27 0.40 -13.10
CA GLU A 202 -19.02 1.31 -13.96
C GLU A 202 -18.44 2.73 -13.95
N HIS A 203 -18.03 3.24 -12.77
CA HIS A 203 -17.41 4.56 -12.66
C HIS A 203 -16.14 4.65 -13.50
N ARG A 204 -15.26 3.64 -13.42
CA ARG A 204 -14.01 3.61 -14.17
C ARG A 204 -14.27 3.50 -15.69
N LEU A 205 -15.21 2.68 -16.09
CA LEU A 205 -15.62 2.56 -17.50
C LEU A 205 -16.18 3.89 -18.01
N ARG A 206 -17.10 4.54 -17.27
CA ARG A 206 -17.68 5.84 -17.66
C ARG A 206 -16.61 6.92 -17.75
N THR A 207 -15.66 6.97 -16.83
CA THR A 207 -14.53 7.91 -16.86
C THR A 207 -13.66 7.68 -18.11
N ALA A 208 -13.59 6.43 -18.61
CA ALA A 208 -12.91 6.09 -19.85
C ALA A 208 -13.77 6.26 -21.11
N GLY A 209 -14.94 6.88 -21.03
CA GLY A 209 -15.80 7.15 -22.19
C GLY A 209 -16.74 6.01 -22.58
N TRP A 210 -17.02 5.05 -21.70
CA TRP A 210 -17.88 3.90 -21.93
C TRP A 210 -19.32 4.32 -22.32
N GLN A 211 -19.81 3.73 -23.39
CA GLN A 211 -21.15 3.97 -23.95
C GLN A 211 -22.06 2.75 -23.86
N GLY A 212 -21.80 1.84 -22.91
CA GLY A 212 -22.59 0.63 -22.69
C GLY A 212 -22.02 -0.62 -23.35
N ASP A 213 -20.84 -0.54 -23.97
CA ASP A 213 -20.09 -1.65 -24.54
C ASP A 213 -18.66 -1.65 -23.94
N PRO A 214 -18.18 -2.76 -23.33
CA PRO A 214 -18.89 -4.03 -23.08
C PRO A 214 -19.98 -3.94 -22.00
N LYS A 215 -20.92 -4.92 -22.02
CA LYS A 215 -21.89 -5.12 -20.95
C LYS A 215 -21.41 -6.17 -19.96
N PHE A 216 -21.85 -6.03 -18.73
CA PHE A 216 -21.64 -7.03 -17.68
C PHE A 216 -23.00 -7.43 -17.10
N THR A 217 -23.26 -8.74 -17.00
CA THR A 217 -24.47 -9.24 -16.33
C THR A 217 -24.37 -9.06 -14.81
N ASP A 218 -25.48 -9.05 -14.10
CA ASP A 218 -25.49 -8.97 -12.62
C ASP A 218 -24.74 -10.15 -12.00
N ALA A 219 -24.84 -11.35 -12.60
CA ALA A 219 -24.09 -12.53 -12.17
C ALA A 219 -22.57 -12.38 -12.39
N ALA A 220 -22.14 -11.67 -13.45
CA ALA A 220 -20.73 -11.36 -13.68
C ALA A 220 -20.17 -10.43 -12.59
N TYR A 221 -20.90 -9.36 -12.24
CA TYR A 221 -20.49 -8.48 -11.12
C TYR A 221 -20.40 -9.23 -9.79
N ALA A 222 -21.32 -10.14 -9.51
CA ALA A 222 -21.29 -10.96 -8.29
C ALA A 222 -20.07 -11.88 -8.25
N GLU A 223 -19.69 -12.51 -9.37
CA GLU A 223 -18.51 -13.36 -9.44
C GLU A 223 -17.20 -12.55 -9.36
N ILE A 224 -17.14 -11.35 -9.97
CA ILE A 224 -16.02 -10.42 -9.82
C ILE A 224 -15.84 -10.06 -8.35
N TYR A 225 -16.91 -9.66 -7.66
CA TYR A 225 -16.86 -9.34 -6.24
C TYR A 225 -16.37 -10.53 -5.41
N LYS A 226 -16.91 -11.70 -5.63
CA LYS A 226 -16.55 -12.92 -4.91
C LYS A 226 -15.07 -13.27 -5.05
N PHE A 227 -14.49 -13.13 -6.24
CA PHE A 227 -13.07 -13.40 -6.47
C PHE A 227 -12.16 -12.32 -5.92
N THR A 228 -12.52 -11.04 -6.08
CA THR A 228 -11.67 -9.91 -5.71
C THR A 228 -11.77 -9.48 -4.26
N GLY A 229 -12.83 -9.93 -3.55
CA GLY A 229 -13.16 -9.48 -2.20
C GLY A 229 -13.43 -7.98 -2.11
N GLY A 230 -13.81 -7.34 -3.22
CA GLY A 230 -14.04 -5.88 -3.29
C GLY A 230 -12.77 -5.04 -3.20
N ILE A 231 -11.57 -5.63 -3.37
CA ILE A 231 -10.30 -4.90 -3.33
C ILE A 231 -10.03 -4.24 -4.69
N PRO A 232 -9.97 -2.89 -4.78
CA PRO A 232 -9.83 -2.14 -6.02
C PRO A 232 -8.70 -2.60 -6.94
N ARG A 233 -7.52 -2.91 -6.39
CA ARG A 233 -6.38 -3.39 -7.17
C ARG A 233 -6.68 -4.74 -7.84
N ARG A 234 -7.32 -5.66 -7.11
CA ARG A 234 -7.73 -6.98 -7.64
C ARG A 234 -8.83 -6.83 -8.71
N ILE A 235 -9.79 -5.91 -8.47
CA ILE A 235 -10.83 -5.58 -9.45
C ILE A 235 -10.20 -5.07 -10.74
N ASN A 236 -9.24 -4.13 -10.65
CA ASN A 236 -8.54 -3.60 -11.81
C ASN A 236 -7.82 -4.71 -12.60
N THR A 237 -7.05 -5.55 -11.92
CA THR A 237 -6.32 -6.66 -12.57
C THR A 237 -7.27 -7.60 -13.29
N LEU A 238 -8.38 -8.00 -12.65
CA LEU A 238 -9.37 -8.90 -13.28
C LEU A 238 -10.09 -8.22 -14.44
N CYS A 239 -10.55 -6.97 -14.27
CA CYS A 239 -11.31 -6.28 -15.32
C CYS A 239 -10.43 -5.91 -16.51
N ASP A 240 -9.16 -5.57 -16.32
CA ASP A 240 -8.22 -5.36 -17.44
C ASP A 240 -8.02 -6.63 -18.26
N ARG A 241 -7.89 -7.79 -17.59
CA ARG A 241 -7.81 -9.10 -18.24
C ARG A 241 -9.12 -9.49 -18.94
N LEU A 242 -10.28 -9.19 -18.34
CA LEU A 242 -11.59 -9.41 -18.98
C LEU A 242 -11.72 -8.59 -20.26
N LEU A 243 -11.34 -7.31 -20.26
CA LEU A 243 -11.37 -6.50 -21.48
C LEU A 243 -10.43 -7.02 -22.56
N LEU A 244 -9.24 -7.49 -22.17
CA LEU A 244 -8.29 -8.10 -23.12
C LEU A 244 -8.85 -9.41 -23.70
N PHE A 245 -9.36 -10.31 -22.85
CA PHE A 245 -10.01 -11.55 -23.25
C PHE A 245 -11.19 -11.28 -24.20
N GLY A 246 -11.99 -10.26 -23.89
CA GLY A 246 -13.13 -9.89 -24.73
C GLY A 246 -12.76 -9.42 -26.14
N VAL A 247 -11.60 -8.78 -26.31
CA VAL A 247 -11.09 -8.44 -27.65
C VAL A 247 -10.64 -9.68 -28.42
N LEU A 248 -9.98 -10.61 -27.73
CA LEU A 248 -9.44 -11.82 -28.38
C LEU A 248 -10.57 -12.75 -28.84
N GLU A 249 -11.67 -12.80 -28.10
CA GLU A 249 -12.84 -13.66 -28.36
C GLU A 249 -14.03 -12.89 -28.98
N GLU A 250 -13.83 -11.62 -29.36
CA GLU A 250 -14.86 -10.73 -29.93
C GLU A 250 -16.13 -10.62 -29.07
N ILE A 251 -15.96 -10.54 -27.74
CA ILE A 251 -17.04 -10.53 -26.74
C ILE A 251 -17.46 -9.10 -26.41
N HIS A 252 -18.78 -8.83 -26.48
CA HIS A 252 -19.40 -7.57 -26.08
C HIS A 252 -20.23 -7.68 -24.80
N GLU A 253 -20.46 -8.90 -24.28
CA GLU A 253 -21.19 -9.14 -23.04
C GLU A 253 -20.49 -10.18 -22.18
N PHE A 254 -20.13 -9.80 -20.97
CA PHE A 254 -19.51 -10.66 -19.96
C PHE A 254 -20.59 -11.25 -19.05
N ASP A 255 -20.74 -12.55 -19.13
CA ASP A 255 -21.52 -13.38 -18.20
C ASP A 255 -20.62 -14.04 -17.14
N VAL A 256 -21.21 -14.84 -16.26
CA VAL A 256 -20.51 -15.52 -15.18
C VAL A 256 -19.49 -16.54 -15.68
N ASP A 257 -19.73 -17.20 -16.81
CA ASP A 257 -18.86 -18.27 -17.30
C ASP A 257 -17.58 -17.67 -17.91
N LYS A 258 -17.70 -16.57 -18.66
CA LYS A 258 -16.54 -15.82 -19.19
C LYS A 258 -15.68 -15.25 -18.06
N VAL A 259 -16.30 -14.73 -17.00
CA VAL A 259 -15.56 -14.24 -15.81
C VAL A 259 -14.81 -15.40 -15.15
N LYS A 260 -15.43 -16.57 -14.98
CA LYS A 260 -14.78 -17.76 -14.40
C LYS A 260 -13.63 -18.27 -15.25
N THR A 261 -13.74 -18.24 -16.58
CA THR A 261 -12.66 -18.60 -17.50
C THR A 261 -11.42 -17.75 -17.24
N VAL A 262 -11.58 -16.42 -17.23
CA VAL A 262 -10.45 -15.49 -16.99
C VAL A 262 -9.89 -15.64 -15.57
N ILE A 263 -10.74 -15.88 -14.56
CA ILE A 263 -10.29 -16.16 -13.20
C ILE A 263 -9.42 -17.43 -13.15
N GLN A 264 -9.81 -18.48 -13.89
CA GLN A 264 -9.03 -19.71 -13.94
C GLN A 264 -7.67 -19.52 -14.62
N GLU A 265 -7.62 -18.73 -15.70
CA GLU A 265 -6.37 -18.36 -16.35
C GLU A 265 -5.43 -17.60 -15.40
N LEU A 266 -5.94 -16.59 -14.70
CA LEU A 266 -5.17 -15.84 -13.69
C LEU A 266 -4.63 -16.73 -12.57
N LYS A 267 -5.42 -17.71 -12.09
CA LYS A 267 -4.97 -18.67 -11.08
C LYS A 267 -3.87 -19.58 -11.60
N ASN A 268 -3.99 -20.05 -12.84
CA ASN A 268 -3.00 -20.91 -13.47
C ASN A 268 -1.67 -20.16 -13.70
N GLU A 269 -1.72 -18.90 -14.13
CA GLU A 269 -0.54 -18.05 -14.26
C GLU A 269 0.20 -17.89 -12.92
N THR A 270 -0.55 -17.68 -11.84
CA THR A 270 0.02 -17.50 -10.50
C THR A 270 0.64 -18.79 -9.94
N SER A 271 0.04 -19.94 -10.23
CA SER A 271 0.55 -21.25 -9.79
C SER A 271 1.81 -21.69 -10.54
N ASN A 272 2.05 -21.16 -11.74
CA ASN A 272 3.23 -21.49 -12.56
C ASN A 272 4.40 -20.51 -12.36
N ASN A 273 4.16 -19.37 -11.75
CA ASN A 273 5.18 -18.39 -11.40
C ASN A 273 5.30 -18.37 -9.86
N ASP A 274 6.36 -18.96 -9.32
CA ASP A 274 6.81 -18.78 -7.93
C ASP A 274 7.28 -17.31 -7.68
N VAL A 275 6.45 -16.36 -8.03
CA VAL A 275 6.61 -14.94 -7.71
C VAL A 275 5.37 -14.53 -6.95
N ASP A 276 5.53 -14.31 -5.66
CA ASP A 276 4.54 -13.88 -4.69
C ASP A 276 3.66 -12.71 -5.19
N VAL A 277 2.59 -13.03 -5.88
CA VAL A 277 1.36 -12.26 -5.87
C VAL A 277 0.32 -13.14 -5.18
N ALA A 278 0.44 -13.22 -3.86
CA ALA A 278 -0.44 -13.96 -3.01
C ALA A 278 -1.89 -13.51 -3.23
N PHE A 279 -2.59 -14.20 -4.09
CA PHE A 279 -4.03 -14.31 -4.03
C PHE A 279 -4.35 -15.42 -3.04
N ASP A 280 -4.18 -15.18 -1.75
CA ASP A 280 -4.64 -16.09 -0.71
C ASP A 280 -6.17 -16.18 -0.79
N ALA A 281 -6.64 -17.20 -1.51
CA ALA A 281 -8.07 -17.52 -1.69
C ALA A 281 -8.62 -18.43 -0.58
N ASP A 282 -7.88 -18.70 0.50
CA ASP A 282 -8.24 -19.75 1.47
C ASP A 282 -8.74 -19.29 2.84
N GLU A 283 -8.98 -17.99 3.08
CA GLU A 283 -9.55 -17.53 4.37
C GLU A 283 -11.02 -17.07 4.32
N ILE A 284 -11.80 -17.49 3.33
CA ILE A 284 -13.26 -17.35 3.38
C ILE A 284 -13.90 -18.74 3.54
N LYS A 285 -13.62 -19.40 4.67
CA LYS A 285 -14.45 -20.50 5.18
C LYS A 285 -14.97 -20.18 6.58
N ASP A 286 -16.30 -20.08 6.63
CA ASP A 286 -17.15 -20.33 7.79
C ASP A 286 -17.00 -19.42 9.02
N LYS A 287 -17.63 -18.25 8.96
CA LYS A 287 -18.18 -17.58 10.17
C LYS A 287 -19.69 -17.29 10.06
N ASP A 288 -20.46 -18.23 9.57
CA ASP A 288 -21.92 -18.18 9.74
C ASP A 288 -22.46 -19.59 9.89
N THR A 289 -22.42 -20.11 11.09
CA THR A 289 -23.36 -21.08 11.69
C THR A 289 -22.79 -21.62 13.00
N LYS A 290 -23.17 -21.04 14.12
CA LYS A 290 -23.46 -21.71 15.41
C LYS A 290 -23.60 -20.69 16.54
N GLY A 291 -24.70 -20.03 16.54
CA GLY A 291 -25.27 -19.40 17.73
C GLY A 291 -26.62 -20.04 18.01
N LYS A 292 -26.65 -21.06 18.81
CA LYS A 292 -27.80 -21.37 19.73
C LYS A 292 -27.56 -22.69 20.48
N GLU A 293 -27.84 -22.58 21.78
CA GLU A 293 -28.08 -23.67 22.75
C GLU A 293 -26.83 -24.40 23.29
N LYS A 294 -26.45 -24.24 24.57
CA LYS A 294 -27.19 -24.65 25.79
C LYS A 294 -26.50 -24.16 27.05
N GLU A 295 -27.22 -23.40 27.85
CA GLU A 295 -27.05 -23.39 29.32
C GLU A 295 -27.39 -24.77 29.89
N LYS A 296 -26.53 -25.29 30.79
CA LYS A 296 -26.91 -25.74 32.14
C LYS A 296 -25.81 -26.54 32.86
N LYS A 297 -25.55 -26.07 34.08
CA LYS A 297 -25.24 -26.81 35.33
C LYS A 297 -23.94 -27.60 35.45
N SER A 298 -23.10 -27.34 36.38
CA SER A 298 -22.97 -27.49 37.85
C SER A 298 -21.47 -27.69 38.09
N GLY A 299 -20.82 -27.03 39.00
CA GLY A 299 -20.81 -27.25 40.41
C GLY A 299 -19.75 -28.27 40.80
N GLY A 300 -18.67 -27.90 41.49
CA GLY A 300 -17.81 -28.84 42.20
C GLY A 300 -16.34 -28.45 42.34
N THR A 301 -16.04 -27.65 43.36
CA THR A 301 -15.10 -27.83 44.47
C THR A 301 -13.67 -28.31 44.21
N LEU A 302 -12.74 -27.42 44.61
CA LEU A 302 -11.39 -27.59 45.21
C LEU A 302 -10.82 -29.01 45.32
N THR A 303 -9.54 -29.15 44.93
CA THR A 303 -8.48 -29.53 45.87
C THR A 303 -7.07 -29.32 45.31
N THR A 304 -6.26 -28.66 46.06
CA THR A 304 -4.80 -28.56 46.02
C THR A 304 -4.10 -29.89 46.11
N LYS A 305 -3.10 -30.16 45.27
CA LYS A 305 -1.90 -30.93 45.72
C LYS A 305 -0.64 -30.51 44.95
N ARG A 306 0.28 -30.07 45.76
CA ARG A 306 1.68 -29.80 45.53
C ARG A 306 2.42 -31.14 45.47
N SER A 307 3.27 -31.40 44.47
CA SER A 307 4.44 -32.26 44.72
C SER A 307 5.56 -31.89 43.73
N GLN A 308 6.68 -31.70 44.32
CA GLN A 308 8.03 -31.58 43.77
C GLN A 308 8.46 -32.92 43.15
N ALA A 309 9.22 -32.94 42.10
CA ALA A 309 10.55 -33.55 42.04
C ALA A 309 11.08 -33.74 40.61
N ALA A 310 12.28 -33.36 40.47
CA ALA A 310 13.45 -34.01 39.97
C ALA A 310 13.88 -33.64 38.56
N ALA A 311 14.98 -32.94 38.54
CA ALA A 311 15.92 -32.74 37.46
C ALA A 311 16.41 -34.10 36.89
N LYS A 312 16.43 -34.22 35.57
CA LYS A 312 17.35 -35.14 34.88
C LYS A 312 17.99 -34.40 33.70
N THR A 313 19.27 -34.14 33.88
CA THR A 313 20.26 -33.82 32.87
C THR A 313 20.23 -34.86 31.74
N ALA A 314 20.02 -34.40 30.53
CA ALA A 314 20.31 -35.16 29.32
C ALA A 314 21.26 -34.36 28.43
N SER A 315 22.35 -34.96 28.17
CA SER A 315 23.54 -34.56 27.42
C SER A 315 23.22 -33.98 26.04
N VAL A 316 23.82 -32.83 25.75
CA VAL A 316 23.94 -32.22 24.43
C VAL A 316 24.87 -33.10 23.58
N GLN A 317 24.29 -33.78 22.59
CA GLN A 317 25.06 -34.32 21.48
C GLN A 317 25.21 -33.21 20.42
N ALA A 318 26.48 -32.90 20.15
CA ALA A 318 26.90 -31.98 19.11
C ALA A 318 26.42 -32.48 17.74
N ALA A 319 25.61 -31.66 17.07
CA ALA A 319 25.30 -31.86 15.66
C ALA A 319 26.49 -31.46 14.81
N GLN A 320 26.89 -32.35 13.94
CA GLN A 320 27.95 -32.15 12.94
C GLN A 320 27.57 -31.05 11.94
N PRO A 321 28.51 -30.27 11.42
CA PRO A 321 28.27 -29.24 10.43
C PRO A 321 27.90 -29.90 9.08
N ILE A 322 26.78 -29.49 8.54
CA ILE A 322 26.32 -29.82 7.19
C ILE A 322 27.19 -29.03 6.20
N ALA A 323 27.96 -29.72 5.39
CA ALA A 323 28.71 -29.18 4.28
C ALA A 323 27.72 -28.68 3.18
N ALA A 324 27.62 -27.36 3.04
CA ALA A 324 26.79 -26.68 2.03
C ALA A 324 27.43 -25.39 1.49
N ASP A 325 28.77 -25.25 1.52
CA ASP A 325 29.42 -24.02 1.01
C ASP A 325 29.67 -24.04 -0.51
N GLY A 326 29.68 -25.19 -1.16
CA GLY A 326 29.98 -25.29 -2.60
C GLY A 326 28.82 -24.88 -3.53
N ASP A 327 27.55 -24.96 -3.07
CA ASP A 327 26.38 -24.67 -3.91
C ASP A 327 26.05 -23.18 -3.92
N VAL A 328 26.35 -22.46 -2.85
CA VAL A 328 26.09 -21.01 -2.73
C VAL A 328 27.06 -20.19 -3.58
N GLU A 329 28.34 -20.51 -3.56
CA GLU A 329 29.36 -19.84 -4.41
C GLU A 329 29.08 -20.06 -5.89
N THR A 330 28.70 -21.27 -6.29
CA THR A 330 28.36 -21.59 -7.69
C THR A 330 27.11 -20.83 -8.14
N ARG A 331 26.10 -20.68 -7.29
CA ARG A 331 24.90 -19.88 -7.54
C ARG A 331 25.20 -18.38 -7.60
N LEU A 332 26.08 -17.90 -6.73
CA LEU A 332 26.50 -16.49 -6.72
C LEU A 332 27.20 -16.16 -8.05
N ALA A 333 28.18 -16.99 -8.48
CA ALA A 333 28.87 -16.81 -9.75
C ALA A 333 27.92 -16.86 -10.98
N GLN A 334 26.89 -17.70 -10.94
CA GLN A 334 25.86 -17.75 -12.00
C GLN A 334 24.98 -16.48 -12.02
N LEU A 335 24.64 -15.93 -10.85
CA LEU A 335 23.90 -14.67 -10.73
C LEU A 335 24.74 -13.50 -11.23
N GLU A 336 26.00 -13.41 -10.85
CA GLU A 336 26.91 -12.37 -11.35
C GLU A 336 27.05 -12.41 -12.88
N GLN A 337 27.18 -13.59 -13.47
CA GLN A 337 27.18 -13.71 -14.93
C GLN A 337 25.88 -13.28 -15.60
N LYS A 338 24.73 -13.54 -14.95
CA LYS A 338 23.43 -13.07 -15.46
C LYS A 338 23.29 -11.56 -15.38
N VAL A 339 23.75 -10.94 -14.30
CA VAL A 339 23.78 -9.48 -14.14
C VAL A 339 24.61 -8.82 -15.21
N ILE A 340 25.83 -9.31 -15.46
CA ILE A 340 26.73 -8.78 -16.51
C ILE A 340 26.06 -8.87 -17.90
N LYS A 341 25.43 -9.99 -18.22
CA LYS A 341 24.71 -10.14 -19.50
C LYS A 341 23.52 -9.19 -19.65
N LEU A 342 22.78 -8.93 -18.57
CA LEU A 342 21.68 -7.97 -18.54
C LEU A 342 22.17 -6.53 -18.72
N GLU A 343 23.26 -6.16 -18.06
CA GLU A 343 23.87 -4.84 -18.22
C GLU A 343 24.38 -4.60 -19.65
N GLU A 344 24.99 -5.59 -20.28
CA GLU A 344 25.40 -5.49 -21.68
C GLU A 344 24.21 -5.37 -22.64
N ALA A 345 23.14 -6.11 -22.39
CA ALA A 345 21.90 -6.01 -23.18
C ALA A 345 21.26 -4.61 -23.04
N LEU A 346 21.20 -4.08 -21.84
CA LEU A 346 20.68 -2.74 -21.55
C LEU A 346 21.51 -1.63 -22.24
N ARG A 347 22.84 -1.76 -22.21
CA ARG A 347 23.74 -0.83 -22.93
C ARG A 347 23.54 -0.87 -24.43
N ARG A 348 23.34 -2.06 -25.02
CA ARG A 348 23.07 -2.21 -26.46
C ARG A 348 21.73 -1.58 -26.85
N GLU A 349 20.72 -1.76 -26.04
CA GLU A 349 19.38 -1.19 -26.29
C GLU A 349 19.37 0.33 -26.12
N SER A 350 20.06 0.85 -25.10
CA SER A 350 20.27 2.30 -24.89
C SER A 350 21.02 2.94 -26.06
N ALA A 351 22.01 2.25 -26.61
CA ALA A 351 22.75 2.72 -27.78
C ALA A 351 21.88 2.72 -29.05
N ARG A 352 20.97 1.73 -29.21
CA ARG A 352 19.99 1.68 -30.30
C ARG A 352 18.98 2.80 -30.22
N LEU A 353 18.44 3.07 -29.02
CA LEU A 353 17.51 4.17 -28.77
C LEU A 353 18.16 5.54 -29.04
N ARG A 354 19.40 5.76 -28.60
CA ARG A 354 20.15 7.01 -28.90
C ARG A 354 20.36 7.19 -30.39
N ARG A 355 20.68 6.13 -31.15
CA ARG A 355 20.78 6.21 -32.60
C ARG A 355 19.44 6.48 -33.28
N ALA A 356 18.35 5.89 -32.81
CA ALA A 356 17.02 6.15 -33.35
C ALA A 356 16.57 7.60 -33.11
N ILE A 357 16.89 8.18 -31.95
CA ILE A 357 16.60 9.58 -31.62
C ILE A 357 17.42 10.51 -32.51
N LEU A 358 18.72 10.26 -32.70
CA LEU A 358 19.59 11.05 -33.57
C LEU A 358 19.18 11.00 -35.04
N LEU A 359 18.55 9.90 -35.51
CA LEU A 359 18.01 9.78 -36.85
C LEU A 359 16.62 10.42 -37.02
N SER A 360 15.90 10.69 -35.91
CA SER A 360 14.62 11.40 -35.98
C SER A 360 14.79 12.93 -36.01
N ASP A 361 15.91 13.44 -35.50
CA ASP A 361 16.21 14.89 -35.56
C ASP A 361 16.67 15.38 -36.92
N ASP A 362 17.11 14.46 -37.82
CA ASP A 362 17.52 14.80 -39.20
C ASP A 362 16.34 14.92 -40.19
N PHE A 363 15.08 14.71 -39.80
CA PHE A 363 13.89 14.87 -40.64
C PHE A 363 13.06 16.14 -40.32
N GLY A 364 13.62 17.08 -39.56
CA GLY A 364 12.93 18.32 -39.14
C GLY A 364 13.24 19.56 -39.97
N GLU A 365 14.10 19.49 -41.02
CA GLU A 365 14.36 20.62 -41.95
C GLU A 365 14.21 20.18 -43.40
N LEU A 366 12.97 20.20 -43.89
CA LEU A 366 12.64 20.36 -45.31
C LEU A 366 11.21 20.89 -45.45
#